data_ba8c8ea70a560543d1b699f9e5d6cea6
#
_entry.id   ba8c8ea70a560543d1b699f9e5d6cea6
#
_cell.length_a   1.000
_cell.length_b   1.000
_cell.length_c   1.000
_cell.angle_alpha   90.00
_cell.angle_beta   90.00
_cell.angle_gamma   90.00
#
_symmetry.space_group_name_H-M   'P 1'
#
loop_
_entity.id
_entity.type
_entity.pdbx_description
1 polymer ?
#
loop_
_entity_poly.entity_id
_entity_poly.type
_entity_poly.pdbx_seq_one_letter_code
_entity_poly.pdbx_strand_id
1 'polypeptide(L)'
;MEALLAFAAALLALRLAGRLAGRWRIRRAPELAAWSASLLAYAVAAAALAWGASAGWNETAFRVYYLFGGLLTAPLLGAGSLLLLGRRWVIPVVLVYSGLAVGASIAEPLSAGVGGSAIPEAQEHLDYFPLRILAIVGNLAGTFAVAGVAVATIRRRPLGTALILAGVGVAAAGSALAGLGVAQTAAFLAIASAFLYGGFTISSGNRQVSLPG
;
A
#
# COMPACT_ATOMS: atom_id res chain seq x y z
N MET A 1 -3.53 -1.48 -22.79
CA MET A 1 -4.43 -0.72 -21.86
C MET A 1 -3.99 -0.90 -20.42
N GLU A 2 -3.68 -2.11 -19.99
CA GLU A 2 -3.32 -2.50 -18.62
C GLU A 2 -2.08 -1.77 -18.08
N ALA A 3 -1.00 -1.77 -18.84
CA ALA A 3 0.22 -1.04 -18.50
C ALA A 3 0.00 0.48 -18.32
N LEU A 4 -0.89 1.07 -19.12
CA LEU A 4 -1.25 2.49 -18.99
C LEU A 4 -2.03 2.78 -17.69
N LEU A 5 -2.97 1.89 -17.30
CA LEU A 5 -3.68 2.02 -16.03
C LEU A 5 -2.76 1.87 -14.84
N ALA A 6 -1.86 0.88 -14.87
CA ALA A 6 -0.86 0.70 -13.83
C ALA A 6 0.10 1.90 -13.75
N PHE A 7 0.53 2.43 -14.88
CA PHE A 7 1.37 3.63 -14.94
C PHE A 7 0.65 4.87 -14.39
N ALA A 8 -0.61 5.07 -14.75
CA ALA A 8 -1.42 6.16 -14.20
C ALA A 8 -1.59 6.03 -12.68
N ALA A 9 -1.84 4.82 -12.17
CA ALA A 9 -1.92 4.55 -10.74
C ALA A 9 -0.59 4.87 -10.03
N ALA A 10 0.56 4.50 -10.64
CA ALA A 10 1.89 4.81 -10.12
C ALA A 10 2.11 6.33 -10.01
N LEU A 11 1.77 7.10 -11.05
CA LEU A 11 1.91 8.57 -11.05
C LEU A 11 1.02 9.24 -10.01
N LEU A 12 -0.23 8.81 -9.88
CA LEU A 12 -1.16 9.33 -8.87
C LEU A 12 -0.65 9.06 -7.45
N ALA A 13 -0.20 7.83 -7.19
CA ALA A 13 0.34 7.45 -5.90
C ALA A 13 1.63 8.21 -5.57
N LEU A 14 2.52 8.37 -6.55
CA LEU A 14 3.77 9.14 -6.40
C LEU A 14 3.49 10.61 -6.08
N ARG A 15 2.56 11.24 -6.81
CA ARG A 15 2.15 12.62 -6.55
C ARG A 15 1.59 12.78 -5.14
N LEU A 16 0.80 11.81 -4.68
CA LEU A 16 0.21 11.82 -3.36
C LEU A 16 1.27 11.60 -2.27
N ALA A 17 2.18 10.65 -2.47
CA ALA A 17 3.31 10.41 -1.59
C ALA A 17 4.14 11.69 -1.41
N GLY A 18 4.45 12.40 -2.50
CA GLY A 18 5.18 13.66 -2.48
C GLY A 18 4.46 14.76 -1.69
N ARG A 19 3.13 14.87 -1.85
CA ARG A 19 2.31 15.82 -1.05
C ARG A 19 2.35 15.50 0.44
N LEU A 20 2.23 14.23 0.82
CA LEU A 20 2.30 13.83 2.22
C LEU A 20 3.70 14.02 2.80
N ALA A 21 4.74 13.71 2.04
CA ALA A 21 6.13 13.97 2.42
C ALA A 21 6.39 15.48 2.66
N GLY A 22 5.89 16.34 1.78
CA GLY A 22 5.97 17.79 1.95
C GLY A 22 5.28 18.26 3.24
N ARG A 23 4.08 17.74 3.53
CA ARG A 23 3.36 18.02 4.77
C ARG A 23 4.09 17.49 6.01
N TRP A 24 4.69 16.30 5.90
CA TRP A 24 5.51 15.74 6.98
C TRP A 24 6.73 16.62 7.30
N ARG A 25 7.41 17.14 6.29
CA ARG A 25 8.56 18.05 6.50
C ARG A 25 8.21 19.27 7.34
N ILE A 26 6.97 19.80 7.17
CA ILE A 26 6.49 20.97 7.91
C ILE A 26 5.95 20.59 9.29
N ARG A 27 5.10 19.57 9.36
CA ARG A 27 4.35 19.20 10.58
C ARG A 27 5.07 18.21 11.49
N ARG A 28 6.09 17.50 10.97
CA ARG A 28 6.85 16.45 11.67
C ARG A 28 5.95 15.35 12.29
N ALA A 29 4.75 15.16 11.77
CA ALA A 29 3.80 14.18 12.24
C ALA A 29 4.14 12.78 11.66
N PRO A 30 4.44 11.78 12.51
CA PRO A 30 4.99 10.49 12.05
C PRO A 30 4.00 9.70 11.18
N GLU A 31 2.69 9.86 11.36
CA GLU A 31 1.67 9.25 10.51
C GLU A 31 1.80 9.68 9.04
N LEU A 32 2.17 10.95 8.79
CA LEU A 32 2.36 11.46 7.42
C LEU A 32 3.57 10.81 6.74
N ALA A 33 4.63 10.52 7.50
CA ALA A 33 5.80 9.80 6.99
C ALA A 33 5.43 8.37 6.60
N ALA A 34 4.72 7.65 7.49
CA ALA A 34 4.32 6.27 7.24
C ALA A 34 3.36 6.15 6.04
N TRP A 35 2.37 7.03 5.93
CA TRP A 35 1.48 7.06 4.76
C TRP A 35 2.20 7.44 3.47
N SER A 36 3.14 8.40 3.53
CA SER A 36 3.96 8.76 2.37
C SER A 36 4.80 7.57 1.91
N ALA A 37 5.43 6.84 2.85
CA ALA A 37 6.22 5.64 2.56
C ALA A 37 5.35 4.51 1.97
N SER A 38 4.13 4.29 2.50
CA SER A 38 3.17 3.33 1.96
C SER A 38 2.79 3.65 0.51
N LEU A 39 2.45 4.92 0.22
CA LEU A 39 2.08 5.34 -1.13
C LEU A 39 3.27 5.32 -2.10
N LEU A 40 4.48 5.58 -1.62
CA LEU A 40 5.69 5.42 -2.42
C LEU A 40 5.92 3.94 -2.76
N ALA A 41 5.79 3.05 -1.77
CA ALA A 41 5.88 1.61 -1.99
C ALA A 41 4.84 1.16 -3.03
N TYR A 42 3.59 1.60 -2.88
CA TYR A 42 2.54 1.33 -3.85
C TYR A 42 2.89 1.85 -5.26
N ALA A 43 3.44 3.07 -5.38
CA ALA A 43 3.84 3.64 -6.66
C ALA A 43 4.95 2.81 -7.34
N VAL A 44 5.93 2.34 -6.57
CA VAL A 44 7.00 1.47 -7.06
C VAL A 44 6.45 0.12 -7.51
N ALA A 45 5.53 -0.48 -6.76
CA ALA A 45 4.86 -1.72 -7.15
C ALA A 45 4.05 -1.56 -8.44
N ALA A 46 3.28 -0.47 -8.56
CA ALA A 46 2.49 -0.17 -9.76
C ALA A 46 3.39 0.10 -10.98
N ALA A 47 4.55 0.73 -10.79
CA ALA A 47 5.55 0.90 -11.85
C ALA A 47 6.15 -0.45 -12.29
N ALA A 48 6.47 -1.33 -11.35
CA ALA A 48 6.94 -2.68 -11.66
C ALA A 48 5.87 -3.51 -12.39
N LEU A 49 4.60 -3.36 -11.99
CA LEU A 49 3.46 -3.97 -12.69
C LEU A 49 3.34 -3.45 -14.13
N ALA A 50 3.44 -2.13 -14.33
CA ALA A 50 3.41 -1.53 -15.66
C ALA A 50 4.56 -2.03 -16.54
N TRP A 51 5.75 -2.16 -15.96
CA TRP A 51 6.92 -2.71 -16.64
C TRP A 51 6.70 -4.17 -17.04
N GLY A 52 6.32 -5.04 -16.10
CA GLY A 52 6.03 -6.45 -16.35
C GLY A 52 4.95 -6.67 -17.41
N ALA A 53 3.90 -5.85 -17.39
CA ALA A 53 2.81 -5.91 -18.37
C ALA A 53 3.22 -5.43 -19.77
N SER A 54 4.22 -4.54 -19.90
CA SER A 54 4.64 -3.96 -21.19
C SER A 54 5.85 -4.66 -21.81
N ALA A 55 6.83 -5.04 -21.00
CA ALA A 55 8.11 -5.58 -21.46
C ALA A 55 8.28 -7.08 -21.12
N GLY A 56 7.29 -7.68 -20.45
CA GLY A 56 7.37 -9.02 -19.90
C GLY A 56 7.96 -9.04 -18.49
N TRP A 57 7.54 -10.05 -17.73
CA TRP A 57 8.02 -10.25 -16.37
C TRP A 57 9.41 -10.85 -16.34
N ASN A 58 10.21 -10.42 -15.39
CA ASN A 58 11.49 -10.98 -15.04
C ASN A 58 11.65 -11.01 -13.51
N GLU A 59 12.67 -11.67 -13.03
CA GLU A 59 12.95 -11.82 -11.60
C GLU A 59 12.99 -10.48 -10.86
N THR A 60 13.67 -9.47 -11.40
CA THR A 60 13.80 -8.16 -10.77
C THR A 60 12.45 -7.45 -10.66
N ALA A 61 11.66 -7.42 -11.76
CA ALA A 61 10.34 -6.80 -11.77
C ALA A 61 9.40 -7.48 -10.76
N PHE A 62 9.46 -8.82 -10.67
CA PHE A 62 8.66 -9.60 -9.73
C PHE A 62 9.06 -9.32 -8.28
N ARG A 63 10.35 -9.33 -7.95
CA ARG A 63 10.85 -9.02 -6.60
C ARG A 63 10.45 -7.62 -6.16
N VAL A 64 10.61 -6.63 -7.03
CA VAL A 64 10.20 -5.25 -6.74
C VAL A 64 8.69 -5.16 -6.54
N TYR A 65 7.90 -5.76 -7.43
CA TYR A 65 6.45 -5.80 -7.31
C TYR A 65 6.00 -6.43 -5.99
N TYR A 66 6.56 -7.59 -5.65
CA TYR A 66 6.17 -8.33 -4.45
C TYR A 66 6.63 -7.65 -3.16
N LEU A 67 7.88 -7.15 -3.10
CA LEU A 67 8.39 -6.42 -1.94
C LEU A 67 7.55 -5.18 -1.65
N PHE A 68 7.39 -4.32 -2.63
CA PHE A 68 6.74 -3.04 -2.42
C PHE A 68 5.21 -3.14 -2.36
N GLY A 69 4.60 -3.98 -3.18
CA GLY A 69 3.15 -4.19 -3.20
C GLY A 69 2.69 -5.19 -2.15
N GLY A 70 3.29 -6.37 -2.13
CA GLY A 70 2.88 -7.48 -1.27
C GLY A 70 3.33 -7.36 0.19
N LEU A 71 4.51 -6.79 0.44
CA LEU A 71 5.08 -6.77 1.79
C LEU A 71 4.98 -5.40 2.48
N LEU A 72 5.21 -4.28 1.79
CA LEU A 72 5.39 -2.99 2.46
C LEU A 72 4.16 -2.09 2.47
N THR A 73 3.33 -2.10 1.43
CA THR A 73 2.22 -1.14 1.27
C THR A 73 1.24 -1.18 2.43
N ALA A 74 0.63 -2.33 2.73
CA ALA A 74 -0.40 -2.44 3.75
C ALA A 74 0.14 -2.27 5.18
N PRO A 75 1.28 -2.86 5.58
CA PRO A 75 1.85 -2.63 6.90
C PRO A 75 2.20 -1.17 7.18
N LEU A 76 2.79 -0.47 6.20
CA LEU A 76 3.10 0.96 6.34
C LEU A 76 1.84 1.82 6.43
N LEU A 77 0.79 1.48 5.68
CA LEU A 77 -0.51 2.16 5.77
C LEU A 77 -1.15 1.97 7.15
N GLY A 78 -1.14 0.73 7.64
CA GLY A 78 -1.64 0.39 8.98
C GLY A 78 -0.85 1.08 10.09
N ALA A 79 0.49 1.11 9.97
CA ALA A 79 1.36 1.82 10.91
C ALA A 79 1.00 3.31 10.97
N GLY A 80 0.83 3.98 9.82
CA GLY A 80 0.39 5.37 9.76
C GLY A 80 -0.96 5.59 10.44
N SER A 81 -1.89 4.65 10.27
CA SER A 81 -3.21 4.71 10.91
C SER A 81 -3.11 4.60 12.43
N LEU A 82 -2.31 3.68 12.97
CA LEU A 82 -2.08 3.55 14.41
C LEU A 82 -1.33 4.76 14.97
N LEU A 83 -0.38 5.33 14.23
CA LEU A 83 0.32 6.56 14.62
C LEU A 83 -0.63 7.76 14.72
N LEU A 84 -1.67 7.83 13.87
CA LEU A 84 -2.72 8.83 13.97
C LEU A 84 -3.47 8.78 15.31
N LEU A 85 -3.60 7.58 15.90
CA LEU A 85 -4.14 7.38 17.26
C LEU A 85 -3.09 7.59 18.37
N GLY A 86 -1.88 8.04 18.06
CA GLY A 86 -0.79 8.25 19.01
C GLY A 86 -0.07 6.98 19.46
N ARG A 87 -0.26 5.85 18.79
CA ARG A 87 0.36 4.56 19.15
C ARG A 87 1.81 4.48 18.65
N ARG A 88 2.74 5.13 19.34
CA ARG A 88 4.15 5.24 18.93
C ARG A 88 4.94 3.93 18.98
N TRP A 89 4.50 2.92 19.74
CA TRP A 89 5.13 1.61 19.80
C TRP A 89 5.17 0.90 18.43
N VAL A 90 4.31 1.32 17.49
CA VAL A 90 4.27 0.76 16.14
C VAL A 90 5.53 1.10 15.32
N ILE A 91 6.26 2.17 15.67
CA ILE A 91 7.46 2.60 14.92
C ILE A 91 8.54 1.51 14.91
N PRO A 92 9.05 1.03 16.07
CA PRO A 92 10.05 -0.04 16.04
C PRO A 92 9.51 -1.33 15.40
N VAL A 93 8.25 -1.67 15.60
CA VAL A 93 7.65 -2.86 14.99
C VAL A 93 7.66 -2.79 13.47
N VAL A 94 7.22 -1.69 12.88
CA VAL A 94 7.18 -1.55 11.42
C VAL A 94 8.59 -1.44 10.81
N LEU A 95 9.54 -0.86 11.53
CA LEU A 95 10.94 -0.80 11.07
C LEU A 95 11.58 -2.19 11.04
N VAL A 96 11.40 -2.99 12.10
CA VAL A 96 11.87 -4.38 12.16
C VAL A 96 11.19 -5.21 11.06
N TYR A 97 9.88 -5.10 10.93
CA TYR A 97 9.14 -5.78 9.86
C TYR A 97 9.66 -5.42 8.46
N SER A 98 9.84 -4.11 8.19
CA SER A 98 10.34 -3.64 6.90
C SER A 98 11.77 -4.13 6.62
N GLY A 99 12.62 -4.16 7.64
CA GLY A 99 13.98 -4.71 7.54
C GLY A 99 13.97 -6.20 7.20
N LEU A 100 13.11 -6.99 7.87
CA LEU A 100 12.93 -8.41 7.58
C LEU A 100 12.38 -8.63 6.16
N ALA A 101 11.38 -7.84 5.74
CA ALA A 101 10.81 -7.93 4.40
C ALA A 101 11.85 -7.66 3.30
N VAL A 102 12.67 -6.62 3.46
CA VAL A 102 13.75 -6.28 2.53
C VAL A 102 14.82 -7.38 2.54
N GLY A 103 15.29 -7.78 3.73
CA GLY A 103 16.31 -8.81 3.86
C GLY A 103 15.89 -10.15 3.26
N ALA A 104 14.68 -10.60 3.57
CA ALA A 104 14.13 -11.83 3.01
C ALA A 104 13.94 -11.73 1.48
N SER A 105 13.45 -10.59 0.96
CA SER A 105 13.28 -10.41 -0.49
C SER A 105 14.59 -10.44 -1.28
N ILE A 106 15.70 -10.09 -0.65
CA ILE A 106 17.03 -10.14 -1.27
C ILE A 106 17.62 -11.55 -1.15
N ALA A 107 17.44 -12.19 0.02
CA ALA A 107 18.11 -13.45 0.36
C ALA A 107 17.40 -14.68 -0.21
N GLU A 108 16.07 -14.64 -0.40
CA GLU A 108 15.31 -15.82 -0.83
C GLU A 108 15.50 -16.08 -2.33
N PRO A 109 15.95 -17.28 -2.72
CA PRO A 109 15.99 -17.67 -4.13
C PRO A 109 14.56 -17.85 -4.66
N LEU A 110 14.36 -17.61 -5.96
CA LEU A 110 13.09 -17.94 -6.61
C LEU A 110 13.07 -19.45 -6.95
N SER A 111 11.96 -20.09 -6.62
CA SER A 111 11.77 -21.55 -6.82
C SER A 111 11.61 -21.91 -8.31
N ALA A 112 11.17 -20.97 -9.14
CA ALA A 112 11.01 -21.14 -10.58
C ALA A 112 11.34 -19.85 -11.33
N GLY A 113 11.74 -19.99 -12.60
CA GLY A 113 12.01 -18.84 -13.46
C GLY A 113 10.76 -17.99 -13.70
N VAL A 114 10.92 -16.67 -13.55
CA VAL A 114 9.85 -15.69 -13.78
C VAL A 114 9.87 -15.24 -15.24
N GLY A 115 8.74 -15.33 -15.94
CA GLY A 115 8.62 -14.90 -17.34
C GLY A 115 7.18 -14.75 -17.80
N GLY A 116 7.02 -14.32 -19.07
CA GLY A 116 5.69 -14.15 -19.66
C GLY A 116 5.07 -12.77 -19.43
N SER A 117 3.80 -12.61 -19.82
CA SER A 117 3.04 -11.35 -19.72
C SER A 117 2.00 -11.35 -18.61
N ALA A 118 1.64 -12.53 -18.07
CA ALA A 118 0.72 -12.65 -16.94
C ALA A 118 1.43 -12.27 -15.64
N ILE A 119 0.69 -11.74 -14.66
CA ILE A 119 1.25 -11.45 -13.33
C ILE A 119 1.69 -12.77 -12.70
N PRO A 120 2.99 -12.91 -12.32
CA PRO A 120 3.48 -14.14 -11.72
C PRO A 120 2.82 -14.39 -10.36
N GLU A 121 2.34 -15.61 -10.14
CA GLU A 121 1.76 -15.99 -8.86
C GLU A 121 2.85 -16.23 -7.82
N ALA A 122 2.75 -15.56 -6.68
CA ALA A 122 3.73 -15.69 -5.60
C ALA A 122 3.88 -17.15 -5.09
N GLN A 123 2.81 -17.96 -5.25
CA GLN A 123 2.79 -19.35 -4.81
C GLN A 123 3.66 -20.27 -5.67
N GLU A 124 3.89 -19.92 -6.93
CA GLU A 124 4.69 -20.69 -7.86
C GLU A 124 6.17 -20.33 -7.80
N HIS A 125 6.50 -19.12 -7.33
CA HIS A 125 7.85 -18.57 -7.40
C HIS A 125 8.53 -18.37 -6.04
N LEU A 126 7.76 -18.34 -4.94
CA LEU A 126 8.27 -18.08 -3.60
C LEU A 126 7.89 -19.21 -2.65
N ASP A 127 8.82 -19.60 -1.80
CA ASP A 127 8.57 -20.55 -0.74
C ASP A 127 7.58 -19.97 0.30
N TYR A 128 6.92 -20.86 1.04
CA TYR A 128 5.93 -20.42 2.03
C TYR A 128 6.57 -19.59 3.14
N PHE A 129 7.77 -19.96 3.57
CA PHE A 129 8.56 -19.26 4.58
C PHE A 129 9.87 -18.78 3.93
N PRO A 130 10.32 -17.52 4.19
CA PRO A 130 9.72 -16.54 5.09
C PRO A 130 8.77 -15.53 4.41
N LEU A 131 8.89 -15.29 3.08
CA LEU A 131 8.27 -14.15 2.41
C LEU A 131 6.74 -14.20 2.41
N ARG A 132 6.14 -15.35 2.11
CA ARG A 132 4.68 -15.47 2.05
C ARG A 132 4.04 -15.32 3.42
N ILE A 133 4.66 -15.85 4.49
CA ILE A 133 4.20 -15.63 5.86
C ILE A 133 4.27 -14.15 6.23
N LEU A 134 5.40 -13.49 5.93
CA LEU A 134 5.54 -12.05 6.17
C LEU A 134 4.47 -11.25 5.43
N ALA A 135 4.18 -11.59 4.16
CA ALA A 135 3.13 -10.94 3.40
C ALA A 135 1.75 -11.12 4.03
N ILE A 136 1.39 -12.36 4.41
CA ILE A 136 0.09 -12.65 5.03
C ILE A 136 -0.06 -11.88 6.35
N VAL A 137 0.92 -12.00 7.25
CA VAL A 137 0.89 -11.35 8.56
C VAL A 137 0.86 -9.83 8.42
N GLY A 138 1.72 -9.28 7.57
CA GLY A 138 1.80 -7.84 7.35
C GLY A 138 0.53 -7.26 6.74
N ASN A 139 -0.03 -7.92 5.72
CA ASN A 139 -1.27 -7.47 5.07
C ASN A 139 -2.47 -7.56 6.00
N LEU A 140 -2.62 -8.65 6.75
CA LEU A 140 -3.68 -8.78 7.74
C LEU A 140 -3.55 -7.71 8.83
N ALA A 141 -2.38 -7.58 9.43
CA ALA A 141 -2.13 -6.59 10.49
C ALA A 141 -2.37 -5.16 9.98
N GLY A 142 -1.86 -4.83 8.78
CA GLY A 142 -2.06 -3.52 8.15
C GLY A 142 -3.54 -3.23 7.88
N THR A 143 -4.25 -4.17 7.28
CA THR A 143 -5.69 -4.04 6.95
C THR A 143 -6.53 -3.88 8.22
N PHE A 144 -6.32 -4.73 9.24
CA PHE A 144 -7.03 -4.62 10.51
C PHE A 144 -6.71 -3.30 11.23
N ALA A 145 -5.47 -2.82 11.18
CA ALA A 145 -5.10 -1.53 11.75
C ALA A 145 -5.86 -0.39 11.07
N VAL A 146 -5.90 -0.34 9.73
CA VAL A 146 -6.64 0.70 8.99
C VAL A 146 -8.14 0.62 9.29
N ALA A 147 -8.74 -0.57 9.21
CA ALA A 147 -10.16 -0.77 9.45
C ALA A 147 -10.53 -0.42 10.91
N GLY A 148 -9.75 -0.89 11.88
CA GLY A 148 -9.98 -0.61 13.30
C GLY A 148 -9.89 0.88 13.63
N VAL A 149 -8.89 1.59 13.08
CA VAL A 149 -8.77 3.04 13.26
C VAL A 149 -9.90 3.78 12.56
N ALA A 150 -10.31 3.34 11.37
CA ALA A 150 -11.44 3.91 10.67
C ALA A 150 -12.72 3.78 11.49
N VAL A 151 -13.04 2.59 12.00
CA VAL A 151 -14.21 2.36 12.87
C VAL A 151 -14.13 3.21 14.14
N ALA A 152 -12.97 3.28 14.79
CA ALA A 152 -12.78 4.08 16.01
C ALA A 152 -12.97 5.59 15.79
N THR A 153 -12.77 6.07 14.56
CA THR A 153 -12.85 7.49 14.20
C THR A 153 -14.13 7.88 13.47
N ILE A 154 -15.02 6.92 13.16
CA ILE A 154 -16.21 7.12 12.32
C ILE A 154 -17.13 8.23 12.84
N ARG A 155 -17.35 8.29 14.16
CA ARG A 155 -18.21 9.31 14.78
C ARG A 155 -17.64 10.73 14.66
N ARG A 156 -16.33 10.87 14.55
CA ARG A 156 -15.63 12.17 14.47
C ARG A 156 -15.47 12.66 13.03
N ARG A 157 -15.45 11.74 12.06
CA ARG A 157 -15.15 12.04 10.64
C ARG A 157 -15.85 11.06 9.70
N PRO A 158 -17.20 11.06 9.62
CA PRO A 158 -17.95 10.00 8.93
C PRO A 158 -17.57 9.87 7.44
N LEU A 159 -17.48 10.98 6.70
CA LEU A 159 -17.15 10.96 5.27
C LEU A 159 -15.72 10.47 5.00
N GLY A 160 -14.73 11.02 5.71
CA GLY A 160 -13.34 10.59 5.54
C GLY A 160 -13.14 9.11 5.88
N THR A 161 -13.78 8.65 6.94
CA THR A 161 -13.74 7.25 7.37
C THR A 161 -14.44 6.32 6.38
N ALA A 162 -15.61 6.70 5.87
CA ALA A 162 -16.33 5.93 4.87
C ALA A 162 -15.51 5.75 3.58
N LEU A 163 -14.83 6.79 3.12
CA LEU A 163 -13.94 6.72 1.96
C LEU A 163 -12.73 5.82 2.20
N ILE A 164 -12.11 5.89 3.38
CA ILE A 164 -11.00 5.01 3.74
C ILE A 164 -11.46 3.54 3.77
N LEU A 165 -12.59 3.24 4.41
CA LEU A 165 -13.15 1.89 4.45
C LEU A 165 -13.52 1.38 3.06
N ALA A 166 -14.11 2.23 2.22
CA ALA A 166 -14.41 1.90 0.83
C ALA A 166 -13.12 1.59 0.05
N GLY A 167 -12.07 2.40 0.20
CA GLY A 167 -10.78 2.16 -0.45
C GLY A 167 -10.13 0.85 -0.01
N VAL A 168 -10.14 0.54 1.30
CA VAL A 168 -9.65 -0.73 1.84
C VAL A 168 -10.49 -1.90 1.33
N GLY A 169 -11.82 -1.76 1.30
CA GLY A 169 -12.74 -2.78 0.79
C GLY A 169 -12.50 -3.08 -0.70
N VAL A 170 -12.31 -2.05 -1.51
CA VAL A 170 -11.98 -2.19 -2.93
C VAL A 170 -10.63 -2.87 -3.13
N ALA A 171 -9.61 -2.50 -2.34
CA ALA A 171 -8.30 -3.14 -2.40
C ALA A 171 -8.36 -4.62 -1.99
N ALA A 172 -9.10 -4.93 -0.92
CA ALA A 172 -9.32 -6.30 -0.46
C ALA A 172 -10.08 -7.15 -1.49
N ALA A 173 -11.13 -6.59 -2.11
CA ALA A 173 -11.86 -7.25 -3.18
C ALA A 173 -10.96 -7.52 -4.40
N GLY A 174 -10.14 -6.55 -4.80
CA GLY A 174 -9.16 -6.72 -5.89
C GLY A 174 -8.15 -7.83 -5.60
N SER A 175 -7.70 -7.95 -4.34
CA SER A 175 -6.79 -9.01 -3.92
C SER A 175 -7.46 -10.39 -3.86
N ALA A 176 -8.72 -10.46 -3.43
CA ALA A 176 -9.50 -11.71 -3.39
C ALA A 176 -9.84 -12.22 -4.80
N LEU A 177 -9.94 -11.31 -5.76
CA LEU A 177 -10.18 -11.59 -7.16
C LEU A 177 -8.88 -11.67 -7.98
N ALA A 178 -7.72 -11.82 -7.32
CA ALA A 178 -6.41 -12.01 -7.95
C ALA A 178 -6.42 -13.30 -8.77
N GLY A 179 -6.60 -13.23 -10.03
CA GLY A 179 -6.86 -14.29 -11.01
C GLY A 179 -7.66 -13.77 -12.19
N LEU A 180 -8.24 -12.57 -12.06
CA LEU A 180 -9.04 -11.94 -13.11
C LEU A 180 -8.23 -11.16 -14.16
N GLY A 181 -6.90 -11.16 -14.07
CA GLY A 181 -6.02 -10.49 -15.02
C GLY A 181 -5.53 -9.10 -14.56
N VAL A 182 -4.52 -8.59 -15.27
CA VAL A 182 -3.78 -7.36 -14.91
C VAL A 182 -4.65 -6.11 -14.95
N ALA A 183 -5.56 -6.02 -15.93
CA ALA A 183 -6.42 -4.84 -16.12
C ALA A 183 -7.36 -4.62 -14.94
N GLN A 184 -8.00 -5.69 -14.48
CA GLN A 184 -8.92 -5.63 -13.34
C GLN A 184 -8.18 -5.29 -12.05
N THR A 185 -7.04 -5.91 -11.82
CA THR A 185 -6.19 -5.60 -10.65
C THR A 185 -5.76 -4.13 -10.65
N ALA A 186 -5.30 -3.60 -11.79
CA ALA A 186 -4.92 -2.20 -11.92
C ALA A 186 -6.10 -1.24 -11.71
N ALA A 187 -7.29 -1.58 -12.20
CA ALA A 187 -8.50 -0.78 -11.99
C ALA A 187 -8.92 -0.75 -10.50
N PHE A 188 -8.96 -1.91 -9.82
CA PHE A 188 -9.24 -1.98 -8.39
C PHE A 188 -8.24 -1.14 -7.58
N LEU A 189 -6.97 -1.22 -7.90
CA LEU A 189 -5.92 -0.47 -7.23
C LEU A 189 -6.06 1.05 -7.47
N ALA A 190 -6.40 1.49 -8.68
CA ALA A 190 -6.63 2.89 -9.00
C ALA A 190 -7.85 3.44 -8.22
N ILE A 191 -8.95 2.70 -8.18
CA ILE A 191 -10.17 3.07 -7.45
C ILE A 191 -9.90 3.12 -5.93
N ALA A 192 -9.22 2.11 -5.37
CA ALA A 192 -8.83 2.09 -3.97
C ALA A 192 -7.96 3.31 -3.60
N SER A 193 -7.00 3.66 -4.46
CA SER A 193 -6.13 4.83 -4.28
C SER A 193 -6.92 6.14 -4.30
N ALA A 194 -7.91 6.28 -5.19
CA ALA A 194 -8.76 7.46 -5.27
C ALA A 194 -9.61 7.62 -4.00
N PHE A 195 -10.19 6.54 -3.48
CA PHE A 195 -10.95 6.55 -2.23
C PHE A 195 -10.08 6.88 -1.01
N LEU A 196 -8.90 6.27 -0.92
CA LEU A 196 -7.95 6.58 0.14
C LEU A 196 -7.51 8.04 0.08
N TYR A 197 -7.23 8.55 -1.12
CA TYR A 197 -6.89 9.96 -1.32
C TYR A 197 -8.00 10.90 -0.84
N GLY A 198 -9.24 10.66 -1.29
CA GLY A 198 -10.41 11.44 -0.85
C GLY A 198 -10.57 11.42 0.66
N GLY A 199 -10.47 10.23 1.28
CA GLY A 199 -10.59 10.06 2.71
C GLY A 199 -9.53 10.82 3.51
N PHE A 200 -8.28 10.76 3.08
CA PHE A 200 -7.18 11.46 3.76
C PHE A 200 -7.22 12.97 3.55
N THR A 201 -7.62 13.47 2.38
CA THR A 201 -7.72 14.92 2.11
C THR A 201 -8.85 15.56 2.87
N ILE A 202 -10.04 14.96 2.91
CA ILE A 202 -11.20 15.44 3.65
C ILE A 202 -10.91 15.42 5.16
N SER A 203 -10.29 14.34 5.65
CA SER A 203 -9.87 14.25 7.05
C SER A 203 -8.90 15.35 7.48
N SER A 204 -8.15 15.93 6.56
CA SER A 204 -7.14 16.95 6.85
C SER A 204 -7.70 18.37 6.78
N GLY A 205 -8.75 18.61 6.00
CA GLY A 205 -9.34 19.94 5.79
C GLY A 205 -10.07 20.50 7.01
N ASN A 206 -10.76 19.65 7.76
CA ASN A 206 -11.59 20.07 8.90
C ASN A 206 -10.82 20.54 10.16
N ARG A 207 -9.49 20.49 10.16
CA ARG A 207 -8.71 21.04 11.29
C ARG A 207 -8.44 22.53 11.20
N GLN A 208 -8.77 23.19 10.10
CA GLN A 208 -8.49 24.62 9.93
C GLN A 208 -9.65 25.55 10.32
N VAL A 209 -10.84 25.03 10.64
CA VAL A 209 -12.04 25.83 10.89
C VAL A 209 -12.32 26.08 12.38
N SER A 210 -11.54 25.55 13.30
CA SER A 210 -11.73 25.76 14.74
C SER A 210 -10.52 26.45 15.39
N LEU A 211 -10.24 27.68 15.02
CA LEU A 211 -9.58 28.65 15.89
C LEU A 211 -10.66 29.63 16.36
N PRO A 212 -11.06 29.62 17.65
CA PRO A 212 -11.84 30.74 18.20
C PRO A 212 -10.91 31.95 18.25
N GLY A 213 -11.42 33.08 17.76
CA GLY A 213 -10.85 34.40 17.93
C GLY A 213 -10.90 34.85 19.38
#